data_3de70a44ec3acd5ee7418353e92b6a8d
#
_entry.id   3de70a44ec3acd5ee7418353e92b6a8d
#
_cell.length_a   1.000
_cell.length_b   1.000
_cell.length_c   1.000
_cell.angle_alpha   90.00
_cell.angle_beta   90.00
_cell.angle_gamma   90.00
#
_symmetry.space_group_name_H-M   'P 1'
#
loop_
_entity.id
_entity.type
_entity.pdbx_description
1 polymer ?
#
loop_
_entity_poly.entity_id
_entity_poly.type
_entity_poly.pdbx_seq_one_letter_code
_entity_poly.pdbx_strand_id
1 'polypeptide(L)'
;KIGLTANGIKNRIKELENRNIIQKYSLTLDLKKFGYEWYGIQLKLTQFDQETINQIQQFFKNHPKVIFDYKYIGPWDYDIGLIAKNSAELRDFINEIRTKFPDELKIVDVFITLDEVKGYQLPNGIFLNKL
;
A
#
# COMPACT_ATOMS: atom_id res chain seq x y z
N LYS A 1 3.00 28.48 15.08
CA LYS A 1 2.59 28.18 16.48
C LYS A 1 1.07 28.04 16.46
N ILE A 2 0.52 26.90 16.93
CA ILE A 2 -0.91 26.58 16.85
C ILE A 2 -1.73 27.27 17.97
N GLY A 3 -1.10 28.03 18.89
CA GLY A 3 -1.81 28.76 19.96
C GLY A 3 -2.51 27.89 21.02
N LEU A 4 -2.34 26.55 20.96
CA LEU A 4 -2.96 25.60 21.90
C LEU A 4 -1.97 25.12 22.96
N THR A 5 -2.47 24.84 24.16
CA THR A 5 -1.71 24.18 25.23
C THR A 5 -1.53 22.68 24.88
N ALA A 6 -0.54 22.02 25.51
CA ALA A 6 -0.34 20.58 25.33
C ALA A 6 -1.62 19.76 25.65
N ASN A 7 -2.35 20.14 26.70
CA ASN A 7 -3.63 19.51 27.04
C ASN A 7 -4.71 19.77 25.98
N GLY A 8 -4.75 20.99 25.42
CA GLY A 8 -5.67 21.32 24.33
C GLY A 8 -5.41 20.47 23.07
N ILE A 9 -4.13 20.26 22.72
CA ILE A 9 -3.74 19.39 21.60
C ILE A 9 -4.16 17.94 21.87
N LYS A 10 -3.86 17.41 23.06
CA LYS A 10 -4.23 16.04 23.45
C LYS A 10 -5.75 15.80 23.36
N ASN A 11 -6.54 16.75 23.85
CA ASN A 11 -8.00 16.66 23.80
C ASN A 11 -8.51 16.69 22.35
N ARG A 12 -7.92 17.52 21.50
CA ARG A 12 -8.26 17.58 20.07
C ARG A 12 -7.95 16.30 19.32
N ILE A 13 -6.78 15.70 19.58
CA ILE A 13 -6.41 14.40 19.01
C ILE A 13 -7.44 13.35 19.43
N LYS A 14 -7.77 13.28 20.72
CA LYS A 14 -8.75 12.33 21.25
C LYS A 14 -10.15 12.50 20.65
N GLU A 15 -10.56 13.74 20.42
CA GLU A 15 -11.81 14.04 19.70
C GLU A 15 -11.80 13.50 18.27
N LEU A 16 -10.69 13.69 17.54
CA LEU A 16 -10.54 13.21 16.16
C LEU A 16 -10.50 11.67 16.09
N GLU A 17 -9.90 11.01 17.07
CA GLU A 17 -9.92 9.54 17.23
C GLU A 17 -11.36 9.05 17.47
N ASN A 18 -12.07 9.65 18.41
CA ASN A 18 -13.45 9.29 18.75
C ASN A 18 -14.41 9.46 17.56
N ARG A 19 -14.13 10.41 16.68
CA ARG A 19 -14.88 10.67 15.45
C ARG A 19 -14.43 9.80 14.27
N ASN A 20 -13.50 8.85 14.48
CA ASN A 20 -12.89 8.04 13.45
C ASN A 20 -12.23 8.85 12.29
N ILE A 21 -11.85 10.08 12.54
CA ILE A 21 -11.09 10.91 11.58
C ILE A 21 -9.63 10.45 11.60
N ILE A 22 -9.04 10.26 12.79
CA ILE A 22 -7.78 9.56 12.95
C ILE A 22 -8.10 8.08 13.13
N GLN A 23 -7.78 7.27 12.11
CA GLN A 23 -8.09 5.83 12.11
C GLN A 23 -6.94 4.99 12.63
N LYS A 24 -5.70 5.43 12.43
CA LYS A 24 -4.49 4.72 12.85
C LYS A 24 -3.29 5.66 12.90
N TYR A 25 -2.30 5.25 13.65
CA TYR A 25 -0.93 5.78 13.59
C TYR A 25 -0.05 4.77 12.88
N SER A 26 0.84 5.24 12.03
CA SER A 26 1.79 4.38 11.30
C SER A 26 3.18 5.00 11.28
N LEU A 27 4.17 4.18 11.02
CA LEU A 27 5.56 4.61 10.85
C LEU A 27 5.87 4.70 9.36
N THR A 28 6.58 5.75 8.97
CA THR A 28 7.24 5.81 7.67
C THR A 28 8.70 5.42 7.89
N LEU A 29 9.14 4.37 7.19
CA LEU A 29 10.50 3.85 7.29
C LEU A 29 11.25 4.12 6.00
N ASP A 30 12.51 4.50 6.13
CA ASP A 30 13.44 4.51 5.00
C ASP A 30 13.90 3.06 4.73
N LEU A 31 13.19 2.37 3.84
CA LEU A 31 13.39 0.97 3.54
C LEU A 31 14.79 0.69 2.94
N LYS A 32 15.37 1.65 2.23
CA LYS A 32 16.72 1.55 1.67
C LYS A 32 17.77 1.36 2.76
N LYS A 33 17.60 1.99 3.93
CA LYS A 33 18.50 1.80 5.09
C LYS A 33 18.45 0.39 5.69
N PHE A 34 17.39 -0.35 5.40
CA PHE A 34 17.25 -1.76 5.80
C PHE A 34 17.62 -2.73 4.68
N GLY A 35 18.14 -2.21 3.55
CA GLY A 35 18.55 -3.01 2.40
C GLY A 35 17.39 -3.52 1.55
N TYR A 36 16.22 -2.89 1.63
CA TYR A 36 15.08 -3.21 0.78
C TYR A 36 14.92 -2.20 -0.34
N GLU A 37 14.51 -2.68 -1.48
CA GLU A 37 14.00 -1.93 -2.61
C GLU A 37 12.47 -2.07 -2.67
N TRP A 38 11.82 -1.05 -3.21
CA TRP A 38 10.39 -1.05 -3.40
C TRP A 38 10.05 -1.32 -4.87
N TYR A 39 9.28 -2.37 -5.08
CA TYR A 39 8.77 -2.78 -6.39
C TYR A 39 7.26 -2.55 -6.46
N GLY A 40 6.79 -1.99 -7.56
CA GLY A 40 5.39 -1.99 -7.95
C GLY A 40 5.12 -3.18 -8.87
N ILE A 41 4.01 -3.88 -8.62
CA ILE A 41 3.59 -5.02 -9.43
C ILE A 41 2.14 -4.80 -9.85
N GLN A 42 1.91 -4.67 -11.15
CA GLN A 42 0.58 -4.52 -11.71
C GLN A 42 0.10 -5.85 -12.29
N LEU A 43 -1.08 -6.27 -11.89
CA LEU A 43 -1.69 -7.51 -12.31
C LEU A 43 -2.93 -7.25 -13.15
N LYS A 44 -3.04 -7.98 -14.26
CA LYS A 44 -4.26 -8.12 -15.03
C LYS A 44 -4.78 -9.54 -14.91
N LEU A 45 -6.04 -9.69 -14.51
CA LEU A 45 -6.69 -11.00 -14.36
C LEU A 45 -7.43 -11.42 -15.64
N THR A 46 -7.60 -12.72 -15.82
CA THR A 46 -8.39 -13.30 -16.92
C THR A 46 -9.85 -13.47 -16.55
N GLN A 47 -10.13 -13.80 -15.28
CA GLN A 47 -11.46 -14.11 -14.76
C GLN A 47 -11.69 -13.39 -13.42
N PHE A 48 -12.96 -13.11 -13.13
CA PHE A 48 -13.40 -12.32 -11.98
C PHE A 48 -14.54 -12.99 -11.22
N ASP A 49 -14.40 -14.26 -10.83
CA ASP A 49 -15.32 -14.78 -9.83
C ASP A 49 -14.96 -14.22 -8.44
N GLN A 50 -15.97 -14.11 -7.57
CA GLN A 50 -15.78 -13.49 -6.26
C GLN A 50 -14.91 -14.33 -5.33
N GLU A 51 -14.89 -15.63 -5.50
CA GLU A 51 -14.07 -16.53 -4.68
C GLU A 51 -12.59 -16.35 -4.98
N THR A 52 -12.22 -16.34 -6.24
CA THR A 52 -10.85 -16.06 -6.71
C THR A 52 -10.36 -14.69 -6.25
N ILE A 53 -11.21 -13.66 -6.38
CA ILE A 53 -10.89 -12.32 -5.89
C ILE A 53 -10.59 -12.35 -4.38
N ASN A 54 -11.40 -13.02 -3.59
CA ASN A 54 -11.20 -13.13 -2.15
C ASN A 54 -9.90 -13.86 -1.81
N GLN A 55 -9.57 -14.93 -2.53
CA GLN A 55 -8.32 -15.68 -2.34
C GLN A 55 -7.09 -14.82 -2.66
N ILE A 56 -7.11 -14.08 -3.76
CA ILE A 56 -6.05 -13.16 -4.16
C ILE A 56 -5.86 -12.07 -3.10
N GLN A 57 -6.95 -11.43 -2.64
CA GLN A 57 -6.89 -10.42 -1.60
C GLN A 57 -6.35 -10.96 -0.28
N GLN A 58 -6.77 -12.16 0.14
CA GLN A 58 -6.25 -12.79 1.35
C GLN A 58 -4.76 -13.14 1.23
N PHE A 59 -4.32 -13.56 0.05
CA PHE A 59 -2.92 -13.81 -0.21
C PHE A 59 -2.08 -12.54 0.00
N PHE A 60 -2.44 -11.42 -0.65
CA PHE A 60 -1.68 -10.18 -0.51
C PHE A 60 -1.75 -9.60 0.89
N LYS A 61 -2.92 -9.59 1.50
CA LYS A 61 -3.13 -9.09 2.87
C LYS A 61 -2.25 -9.81 3.90
N ASN A 62 -2.00 -11.10 3.71
CA ASN A 62 -1.23 -11.91 4.65
C ASN A 62 0.25 -12.05 4.27
N HIS A 63 0.66 -11.60 3.09
CA HIS A 63 2.03 -11.76 2.63
C HIS A 63 2.96 -10.75 3.30
N PRO A 64 4.04 -11.19 4.01
CA PRO A 64 4.87 -10.33 4.86
C PRO A 64 5.68 -9.27 4.12
N LYS A 65 5.90 -9.42 2.81
CA LYS A 65 6.64 -8.47 1.98
C LYS A 65 5.74 -7.51 1.21
N VAL A 66 4.42 -7.69 1.25
CA VAL A 66 3.44 -6.79 0.63
C VAL A 66 3.15 -5.65 1.60
N ILE A 67 3.38 -4.42 1.17
CA ILE A 67 3.18 -3.20 1.97
C ILE A 67 1.85 -2.50 1.66
N PHE A 68 1.32 -2.68 0.47
CA PHE A 68 -0.05 -2.31 0.09
C PHE A 68 -0.55 -3.17 -1.07
N ASP A 69 -1.86 -3.25 -1.20
CA ASP A 69 -2.56 -3.76 -2.38
C ASP A 69 -3.74 -2.84 -2.69
N TYR A 70 -3.83 -2.41 -3.93
CA TYR A 70 -4.95 -1.63 -4.43
C TYR A 70 -5.66 -2.36 -5.56
N LYS A 71 -7.01 -2.40 -5.49
CA LYS A 71 -7.85 -2.88 -6.57
C LYS A 71 -8.29 -1.70 -7.44
N TYR A 72 -8.16 -1.82 -8.75
CA TYR A 72 -8.50 -0.77 -9.70
C TYR A 72 -9.63 -1.15 -10.64
N ILE A 73 -10.24 -0.12 -11.22
CA ILE A 73 -11.05 -0.22 -12.42
C ILE A 73 -10.25 0.46 -13.53
N GLY A 74 -9.76 -0.32 -14.50
CA GLY A 74 -8.92 0.21 -15.57
C GLY A 74 -8.14 -0.87 -16.32
N PRO A 75 -7.02 -0.50 -16.94
CA PRO A 75 -6.19 -1.46 -17.67
C PRO A 75 -5.62 -2.57 -16.78
N TRP A 76 -5.38 -2.27 -15.51
CA TRP A 76 -4.90 -3.19 -14.47
C TRP A 76 -5.98 -3.42 -13.43
N ASP A 77 -5.99 -4.59 -12.81
CA ASP A 77 -6.96 -4.95 -11.78
C ASP A 77 -6.39 -4.78 -10.37
N TYR A 78 -5.07 -4.98 -10.21
CA TYR A 78 -4.36 -4.78 -8.94
C TYR A 78 -3.06 -4.02 -9.15
N ASP A 79 -2.69 -3.24 -8.14
CA ASP A 79 -1.37 -2.64 -7.94
C ASP A 79 -0.86 -2.98 -6.55
N ILE A 80 0.29 -3.64 -6.50
CA ILE A 80 0.85 -4.21 -5.29
C ILE A 80 2.20 -3.58 -5.03
N GLY A 81 2.38 -3.04 -3.83
CA GLY A 81 3.68 -2.61 -3.34
C GLY A 81 4.39 -3.76 -2.65
N LEU A 82 5.51 -4.20 -3.21
CA LEU A 82 6.36 -5.26 -2.66
C LEU A 82 7.69 -4.68 -2.21
N ILE A 83 8.18 -5.12 -1.05
CA ILE A 83 9.58 -4.89 -0.65
C ILE A 83 10.39 -6.17 -0.84
N ALA A 84 11.55 -6.04 -1.46
CA ALA A 84 12.50 -7.14 -1.63
C ALA A 84 13.94 -6.63 -1.56
N LYS A 85 14.88 -7.49 -1.14
CA LYS A 85 16.29 -7.12 -1.04
C LYS A 85 17.03 -7.15 -2.37
N ASN A 86 16.51 -7.88 -3.32
CA ASN A 86 17.12 -8.06 -4.64
C ASN A 86 16.12 -8.66 -5.63
N SER A 87 16.51 -8.72 -6.90
CA SER A 87 15.72 -9.26 -7.98
C SER A 87 15.41 -10.76 -7.85
N ALA A 88 16.20 -11.53 -7.10
CA ALA A 88 15.90 -12.93 -6.84
C ALA A 88 14.67 -13.09 -5.94
N GLU A 89 14.59 -12.32 -4.84
CA GLU A 89 13.40 -12.32 -3.98
C GLU A 89 12.15 -11.81 -4.70
N LEU A 90 12.28 -10.82 -5.58
CA LEU A 90 11.18 -10.37 -6.43
C LEU A 90 10.70 -11.49 -7.35
N ARG A 91 11.63 -12.18 -8.04
CA ARG A 91 11.31 -13.31 -8.92
C ARG A 91 10.61 -14.43 -8.15
N ASP A 92 11.06 -14.74 -6.95
CA ASP A 92 10.46 -15.78 -6.11
C ASP A 92 9.00 -15.43 -5.76
N PHE A 93 8.73 -14.17 -5.43
CA PHE A 93 7.37 -13.69 -5.20
C PHE A 93 6.48 -13.79 -6.45
N ILE A 94 7.01 -13.41 -7.62
CA ILE A 94 6.26 -13.53 -8.89
C ILE A 94 5.95 -15.00 -9.20
N ASN A 95 6.92 -15.91 -8.98
CA ASN A 95 6.70 -17.33 -9.16
C ASN A 95 5.68 -17.89 -8.17
N GLU A 96 5.69 -17.41 -6.92
CA GLU A 96 4.69 -17.79 -5.92
C GLU A 96 3.27 -17.41 -6.36
N ILE A 97 3.07 -16.18 -6.84
CA ILE A 97 1.76 -15.74 -7.35
C ILE A 97 1.34 -16.61 -8.55
N ARG A 98 2.23 -16.82 -9.53
CA ARG A 98 1.94 -17.62 -10.72
C ARG A 98 1.64 -19.08 -10.41
N THR A 99 2.30 -19.64 -9.42
CA THR A 99 2.04 -21.02 -8.97
C THR A 99 0.71 -21.13 -8.25
N LYS A 100 0.35 -20.12 -7.49
CA LYS A 100 -0.89 -20.12 -6.71
C LYS A 100 -2.12 -19.78 -7.53
N PHE A 101 -1.96 -18.95 -8.57
CA PHE A 101 -3.02 -18.44 -9.43
C PHE A 101 -2.63 -18.62 -10.92
N PRO A 102 -2.44 -19.87 -11.40
CA PRO A 102 -1.87 -20.13 -12.72
C PRO A 102 -2.77 -19.70 -13.88
N ASP A 103 -4.07 -19.81 -13.72
CA ASP A 103 -5.07 -19.56 -14.77
C ASP A 103 -5.68 -18.14 -14.67
N GLU A 104 -5.50 -17.48 -13.54
CA GLU A 104 -6.12 -16.20 -13.25
C GLU A 104 -5.29 -15.00 -13.72
N LEU A 105 -3.98 -15.17 -13.85
CA LEU A 105 -3.08 -14.08 -14.20
C LEU A 105 -2.85 -13.97 -15.70
N LYS A 106 -3.34 -12.90 -16.31
CA LYS A 106 -3.12 -12.61 -17.73
C LYS A 106 -1.79 -11.89 -17.97
N ILE A 107 -1.51 -10.84 -17.21
CA ILE A 107 -0.32 -10.00 -17.32
C ILE A 107 0.19 -9.69 -15.92
N VAL A 108 1.50 -9.71 -15.78
CA VAL A 108 2.22 -9.26 -14.58
C VAL A 108 3.29 -8.28 -15.03
N ASP A 109 3.09 -7.01 -14.77
CA ASP A 109 4.08 -5.97 -15.00
C ASP A 109 4.78 -5.59 -13.71
N VAL A 110 6.08 -5.34 -13.80
CA VAL A 110 6.92 -5.00 -12.65
C VAL A 110 7.68 -3.71 -12.93
N PHE A 111 7.68 -2.82 -11.96
CA PHE A 111 8.50 -1.61 -12.00
C PHE A 111 9.20 -1.39 -10.65
N ILE A 112 10.34 -0.71 -10.72
CA ILE A 112 11.12 -0.35 -9.53
C ILE A 112 10.81 1.10 -9.18
N THR A 113 10.41 1.36 -7.94
CA THR A 113 10.23 2.73 -7.44
C THR A 113 11.61 3.32 -7.14
N LEU A 114 12.04 4.25 -7.98
CA LEU A 114 13.36 4.89 -7.82
C LEU A 114 13.35 5.91 -6.68
N ASP A 115 12.28 6.71 -6.61
CA ASP A 115 12.15 7.75 -5.60
C ASP A 115 10.67 8.05 -5.32
N GLU A 116 10.35 8.40 -4.08
CA GLU A 116 9.05 8.89 -3.67
C GLU A 116 9.13 10.41 -3.46
N VAL A 117 8.82 11.16 -4.52
CA VAL A 117 8.90 12.63 -4.48
C VAL A 117 7.89 13.24 -3.52
N LYS A 118 6.72 12.58 -3.32
CA LYS A 118 5.68 13.02 -2.42
C LYS A 118 4.80 11.86 -1.96
N GLY A 119 4.88 11.52 -0.68
CA GLY A 119 4.09 10.44 -0.03
C GLY A 119 3.12 10.94 1.04
N TYR A 120 2.62 12.17 0.95
CA TYR A 120 1.69 12.72 1.95
C TYR A 120 0.25 12.31 1.63
N GLN A 121 -0.44 11.73 2.61
CA GLN A 121 -1.87 11.40 2.50
C GLN A 121 -2.77 12.64 2.55
N LEU A 122 -2.27 13.77 3.07
CA LEU A 122 -2.99 15.05 3.11
C LEU A 122 -2.37 16.02 2.11
N PRO A 123 -3.09 16.39 1.04
CA PRO A 123 -2.63 17.42 0.12
C PRO A 123 -2.47 18.76 0.84
N ASN A 124 -1.34 19.44 0.59
CA ASN A 124 -1.12 20.78 1.11
C ASN A 124 -2.27 21.71 0.67
N GLY A 125 -2.96 22.32 1.61
CA GLY A 125 -3.97 23.36 1.34
C GLY A 125 -5.44 22.92 1.46
N ILE A 126 -5.77 21.64 1.54
CA ILE A 126 -7.20 21.22 1.68
C ILE A 126 -7.79 21.61 3.04
N PHE A 127 -6.97 21.70 4.08
CA PHE A 127 -7.44 21.92 5.46
C PHE A 127 -7.04 23.26 6.06
N LEU A 128 -6.21 24.04 5.40
CA LEU A 128 -5.71 25.33 5.98
C LEU A 128 -6.79 26.41 6.10
N ASN A 129 -7.93 26.26 5.41
CA ASN A 129 -9.02 27.25 5.42
C ASN A 129 -10.24 26.82 6.28
N LYS A 130 -10.17 25.73 7.03
CA LYS A 130 -11.30 25.20 7.82
C LYS A 130 -10.96 24.81 9.28
N LEU A 131 -9.78 25.23 9.76
CA LEU A 131 -9.38 25.06 11.15
C LEU A 131 -9.44 26.38 11.92
#